data_6be1205027e96cbb24a61c3e2a89a2b7
#
_entry.id   6be1205027e96cbb24a61c3e2a89a2b7
#
_cell.length_a   1.000
_cell.length_b   1.000
_cell.length_c   1.000
_cell.angle_alpha   90.00
_cell.angle_beta   90.00
_cell.angle_gamma   90.00
#
_symmetry.space_group_name_H-M   'P 1'
#
loop_
_entity.id
_entity.type
_entity.pdbx_description
1 polymer ?
#
loop_
_entity_poly.entity_id
_entity_poly.type
_entity_poly.pdbx_seq_one_letter_code
_entity_poly.pdbx_strand_id
1 'polypeptide(L)'
;MSDRKRKASSLEEPVCMLCGRADVDPDTFGYLCQKNGILVHSFCLLFATGLYQEDNFLLGILGFPLAAITHKVKQATQKQCFVCGERGAAITCAENGCERSFHLPCAVDGECVTQFFGQHSSYCWEHRPRQAVQEAPAEGTNCLICLEPVGDSLSYHILVCPACKHAWFHRRCIQQQAFSVGTLSFQCASCREEDLFHLEMSTMGIQIPARLVFSDFADIKSVILGLPGECLGRPGPWLLHEHVPQLHSESGSRVGVDRFG
;
A
#
# COMPACT_ATOMS: atom_id res chain seq x y z
N MET A 1 16.35 -23.28 53.66
CA MET A 1 15.77 -22.07 53.07
C MET A 1 16.04 -22.13 51.59
N SER A 2 15.03 -22.45 50.83
CA SER A 2 15.14 -22.76 49.40
C SER A 2 14.56 -21.58 48.62
N ASP A 3 15.43 -20.73 48.06
CA ASP A 3 15.01 -19.61 47.20
C ASP A 3 14.56 -20.13 45.82
N ARG A 4 13.25 -20.25 45.67
CA ARG A 4 12.63 -20.41 44.37
C ARG A 4 12.67 -19.08 43.62
N LYS A 5 13.71 -18.89 42.79
CA LYS A 5 13.69 -17.87 41.76
C LYS A 5 12.49 -18.14 40.83
N ARG A 6 11.46 -17.33 40.94
CA ARG A 6 10.36 -17.24 39.96
C ARG A 6 10.99 -16.65 38.67
N LYS A 7 11.12 -17.50 37.65
CA LYS A 7 11.41 -17.09 36.29
C LYS A 7 10.19 -16.28 35.82
N ALA A 8 10.32 -14.97 35.77
CA ALA A 8 9.33 -14.13 35.10
C ALA A 8 9.36 -14.54 33.62
N SER A 9 8.31 -15.18 33.14
CA SER A 9 8.06 -15.35 31.73
C SER A 9 7.77 -13.95 31.18
N SER A 10 8.71 -13.37 30.45
CA SER A 10 8.41 -12.24 29.59
C SER A 10 7.37 -12.73 28.60
N LEU A 11 6.15 -12.26 28.74
CA LEU A 11 5.11 -12.41 27.71
C LEU A 11 5.62 -11.58 26.53
N GLU A 12 6.29 -12.22 25.58
CA GLU A 12 6.65 -11.59 24.32
C GLU A 12 5.34 -11.17 23.65
N GLU A 13 5.21 -9.90 23.33
CA GLU A 13 4.04 -9.40 22.61
C GLU A 13 3.94 -10.13 21.27
N PRO A 14 2.72 -10.57 20.89
CA PRO A 14 2.54 -11.30 19.65
C PRO A 14 2.87 -10.41 18.44
N VAL A 15 3.77 -10.86 17.58
CA VAL A 15 4.27 -10.12 16.42
C VAL A 15 3.78 -10.71 15.10
N CYS A 16 3.64 -9.88 14.09
CA CYS A 16 3.34 -10.32 12.73
C CYS A 16 4.42 -11.25 12.19
N MET A 17 4.04 -12.44 11.74
CA MET A 17 4.97 -13.47 11.24
C MET A 17 5.68 -13.09 9.92
N LEU A 18 5.21 -12.04 9.22
CA LEU A 18 5.80 -11.56 7.95
C LEU A 18 6.72 -10.35 8.11
N CYS A 19 6.56 -9.54 9.15
CA CYS A 19 7.40 -8.36 9.35
C CYS A 19 8.07 -8.28 10.73
N GLY A 20 7.73 -9.17 11.66
CA GLY A 20 8.32 -9.22 12.99
C GLY A 20 7.89 -8.10 13.95
N ARG A 21 6.87 -7.29 13.61
CA ARG A 21 6.42 -6.15 14.41
C ARG A 21 5.04 -6.40 15.03
N ALA A 22 4.81 -5.78 16.19
CA ALA A 22 3.54 -5.82 16.91
C ALA A 22 2.68 -4.56 16.70
N ASP A 23 3.12 -3.64 15.84
CA ASP A 23 2.42 -2.38 15.57
C ASP A 23 0.98 -2.63 15.12
N VAL A 24 0.07 -1.78 15.59
CA VAL A 24 -1.37 -1.87 15.30
C VAL A 24 -1.90 -0.64 14.54
N ASP A 25 -1.01 0.12 13.89
CA ASP A 25 -1.40 1.26 13.06
C ASP A 25 -2.06 0.78 11.76
N PRO A 26 -3.39 0.92 11.62
CA PRO A 26 -4.12 0.42 10.45
C PRO A 26 -3.78 1.15 9.16
N ASP A 27 -3.33 2.38 9.24
CA ASP A 27 -2.98 3.20 8.06
C ASP A 27 -1.67 2.74 7.43
N THR A 28 -0.73 2.24 8.24
CA THR A 28 0.59 1.78 7.76
C THR A 28 0.65 0.28 7.51
N PHE A 29 0.05 -0.53 8.40
CA PHE A 29 0.18 -2.00 8.36
C PHE A 29 -1.11 -2.72 7.99
N GLY A 30 -2.23 -2.01 7.96
CA GLY A 30 -3.53 -2.63 7.97
C GLY A 30 -3.86 -3.26 9.33
N TYR A 31 -4.86 -4.13 9.37
CA TYR A 31 -5.26 -4.81 10.61
C TYR A 31 -4.34 -5.97 10.94
N LEU A 32 -4.08 -6.15 12.22
CA LEU A 32 -3.44 -7.35 12.74
C LEU A 32 -4.48 -8.47 12.85
N CYS A 33 -4.34 -9.50 12.00
CA CYS A 33 -5.29 -10.61 11.87
C CYS A 33 -4.69 -11.88 12.45
N GLN A 34 -5.53 -12.67 13.17
CA GLN A 34 -5.11 -13.92 13.80
C GLN A 34 -6.06 -15.05 13.45
N LYS A 35 -5.53 -16.21 13.01
CA LYS A 35 -6.29 -17.45 12.79
C LYS A 35 -5.36 -18.67 12.92
N ASN A 36 -5.80 -19.67 13.69
CA ASN A 36 -5.09 -20.94 13.88
C ASN A 36 -3.59 -20.77 14.23
N GLY A 37 -3.26 -19.81 15.10
CA GLY A 37 -1.89 -19.52 15.53
C GLY A 37 -1.05 -18.70 14.53
N ILE A 38 -1.60 -18.33 13.37
CA ILE A 38 -0.98 -17.39 12.43
C ILE A 38 -1.40 -15.99 12.81
N LEU A 39 -0.44 -15.08 13.02
CA LEU A 39 -0.66 -13.67 13.31
C LEU A 39 0.05 -12.84 12.25
N VAL A 40 -0.69 -12.02 11.50
CA VAL A 40 -0.15 -11.24 10.37
C VAL A 40 -0.92 -9.93 10.18
N HIS A 41 -0.24 -8.90 9.71
CA HIS A 41 -0.92 -7.69 9.24
C HIS A 41 -1.56 -7.91 7.87
N SER A 42 -2.72 -7.33 7.64
CA SER A 42 -3.43 -7.46 6.36
C SER A 42 -2.63 -6.92 5.18
N PHE A 43 -1.90 -5.82 5.34
CA PHE A 43 -1.03 -5.30 4.27
C PHE A 43 0.24 -6.14 4.08
N CYS A 44 0.75 -6.77 5.12
CA CYS A 44 1.85 -7.73 4.95
C CYS A 44 1.42 -8.95 4.11
N LEU A 45 0.15 -9.37 4.20
CA LEU A 45 -0.42 -10.39 3.30
C LEU A 45 -0.59 -9.85 1.88
N LEU A 46 -1.20 -8.67 1.77
CA LEU A 46 -1.53 -8.05 0.48
C LEU A 46 -0.31 -7.86 -0.41
N PHE A 47 0.80 -7.42 0.16
CA PHE A 47 2.05 -7.17 -0.57
C PHE A 47 3.01 -8.35 -0.61
N ALA A 48 2.72 -9.46 0.09
CA ALA A 48 3.59 -10.64 0.07
C ALA A 48 3.69 -11.24 -1.33
N THR A 49 4.83 -11.10 -1.98
CA THR A 49 5.04 -11.49 -3.38
C THR A 49 4.72 -12.97 -3.63
N GLY A 50 3.84 -13.24 -4.60
CA GLY A 50 3.41 -14.59 -4.96
C GLY A 50 2.40 -15.21 -3.97
N LEU A 51 1.82 -14.44 -3.09
CA LEU A 51 0.65 -14.81 -2.30
C LEU A 51 -0.59 -14.22 -2.97
N TYR A 52 -1.59 -15.05 -3.24
CA TYR A 52 -2.81 -14.65 -3.93
C TYR A 52 -4.02 -14.84 -3.04
N GLN A 53 -4.92 -13.90 -3.13
CA GLN A 53 -6.20 -13.92 -2.46
C GLN A 53 -7.22 -14.70 -3.30
N GLU A 54 -8.02 -15.53 -2.68
CA GLU A 54 -9.14 -16.24 -3.32
C GLU A 54 -10.42 -15.42 -3.15
N ASP A 55 -11.39 -15.60 -4.06
CA ASP A 55 -12.67 -14.87 -4.04
C ASP A 55 -13.49 -15.12 -2.75
N ASN A 56 -13.25 -16.22 -2.07
CA ASN A 56 -13.89 -16.53 -0.79
C ASN A 56 -13.11 -15.93 0.37
N PHE A 57 -13.48 -14.71 0.79
CA PHE A 57 -12.87 -13.97 1.91
C PHE A 57 -12.99 -14.67 3.27
N LEU A 58 -13.90 -15.64 3.43
CA LEU A 58 -14.03 -16.45 4.65
C LEU A 58 -12.98 -17.57 4.74
N LEU A 59 -12.31 -17.86 3.61
CA LEU A 59 -11.23 -18.82 3.57
C LEU A 59 -9.95 -18.22 4.15
N GLY A 60 -9.30 -18.96 5.04
CA GLY A 60 -8.04 -18.52 5.63
C GLY A 60 -8.14 -17.20 6.39
N ILE A 61 -7.24 -16.26 6.12
CA ILE A 61 -7.25 -14.89 6.62
C ILE A 61 -7.49 -13.96 5.42
N LEU A 62 -8.61 -13.24 5.39
CA LEU A 62 -8.97 -12.31 4.32
C LEU A 62 -8.88 -12.94 2.90
N GLY A 63 -9.32 -14.18 2.74
CA GLY A 63 -9.24 -14.92 1.47
C GLY A 63 -7.87 -15.52 1.15
N PHE A 64 -6.86 -15.31 2.00
CA PHE A 64 -5.56 -15.96 1.84
C PHE A 64 -5.55 -17.32 2.55
N PRO A 65 -5.36 -18.45 1.84
CA PRO A 65 -5.33 -19.78 2.45
C PRO A 65 -4.24 -19.91 3.51
N LEU A 66 -4.54 -20.48 4.68
CA LEU A 66 -3.58 -20.62 5.79
C LEU A 66 -2.33 -21.39 5.39
N ALA A 67 -2.47 -22.42 4.54
CA ALA A 67 -1.34 -23.19 4.02
C ALA A 67 -0.42 -22.33 3.16
N ALA A 68 -0.98 -21.46 2.31
CA ALA A 68 -0.21 -20.52 1.48
C ALA A 68 0.52 -19.47 2.35
N ILE A 69 -0.14 -18.92 3.38
CA ILE A 69 0.47 -18.00 4.35
C ILE A 69 1.64 -18.69 5.06
N THR A 70 1.43 -19.90 5.59
CA THR A 70 2.49 -20.66 6.27
C THR A 70 3.69 -20.94 5.37
N HIS A 71 3.44 -21.33 4.12
CA HIS A 71 4.48 -21.53 3.13
C HIS A 71 5.25 -20.24 2.84
N LYS A 72 4.52 -19.11 2.68
CA LYS A 72 5.11 -17.79 2.45
C LYS A 72 6.00 -17.33 3.61
N VAL A 73 5.56 -17.51 4.85
CA VAL A 73 6.37 -17.21 6.04
C VAL A 73 7.69 -18.00 5.98
N LYS A 74 7.64 -19.32 5.68
CA LYS A 74 8.85 -20.13 5.53
C LYS A 74 9.78 -19.64 4.41
N GLN A 75 9.23 -19.22 3.28
CA GLN A 75 10.03 -18.63 2.19
C GLN A 75 10.66 -17.30 2.61
N ALA A 76 9.91 -16.44 3.28
CA ALA A 76 10.39 -15.14 3.73
C ALA A 76 11.57 -15.26 4.71
N THR A 77 11.60 -16.29 5.58
CA THR A 77 12.75 -16.52 6.49
C THR A 77 14.07 -16.78 5.76
N GLN A 78 14.04 -17.13 4.49
CA GLN A 78 15.25 -17.32 3.67
C GLN A 78 15.71 -16.01 3.00
N LYS A 79 14.86 -14.98 2.95
CA LYS A 79 15.15 -13.72 2.30
C LYS A 79 15.56 -12.65 3.32
N GLN A 80 16.60 -11.92 3.00
CA GLN A 80 17.10 -10.82 3.78
C GLN A 80 16.50 -9.51 3.27
N CYS A 81 16.08 -8.64 4.17
CA CYS A 81 15.64 -7.30 3.84
C CYS A 81 16.83 -6.44 3.43
N PHE A 82 16.82 -5.87 2.24
CA PHE A 82 17.93 -5.03 1.77
C PHE A 82 18.05 -3.69 2.53
N VAL A 83 17.02 -3.33 3.30
CA VAL A 83 16.97 -2.07 4.06
C VAL A 83 17.53 -2.26 5.47
N CYS A 84 16.95 -3.16 6.27
CA CYS A 84 17.37 -3.36 7.66
C CYS A 84 18.38 -4.51 7.85
N GLY A 85 18.62 -5.33 6.83
CA GLY A 85 19.53 -6.48 6.92
C GLY A 85 18.94 -7.73 7.61
N GLU A 86 17.77 -7.63 8.23
CA GLU A 86 17.16 -8.76 8.92
C GLU A 86 16.46 -9.73 7.95
N ARG A 87 16.31 -10.98 8.37
CA ARG A 87 15.57 -12.01 7.62
C ARG A 87 14.05 -11.86 7.79
N GLY A 88 13.28 -12.45 6.88
CA GLY A 88 11.82 -12.43 6.93
C GLY A 88 11.19 -11.52 5.88
N ALA A 89 11.97 -11.04 4.91
CA ALA A 89 11.47 -10.15 3.86
C ALA A 89 10.48 -10.87 2.94
N ALA A 90 9.19 -10.55 3.06
CA ALA A 90 8.12 -11.19 2.29
C ALA A 90 7.83 -10.50 0.95
N ILE A 91 8.26 -9.26 0.77
CA ILE A 91 8.00 -8.44 -0.42
C ILE A 91 9.27 -8.42 -1.28
N THR A 92 9.14 -8.76 -2.56
CA THR A 92 10.23 -8.72 -3.53
C THR A 92 9.87 -7.72 -4.63
N CYS A 93 10.85 -6.98 -5.13
CA CYS A 93 10.68 -6.05 -6.24
C CYS A 93 10.03 -6.75 -7.44
N ALA A 94 9.03 -6.09 -8.05
CA ALA A 94 8.27 -6.64 -9.19
C ALA A 94 9.04 -6.56 -10.52
N GLU A 95 10.17 -5.85 -10.54
CA GLU A 95 11.01 -5.77 -11.76
C GLU A 95 11.64 -7.12 -12.08
N ASN A 96 11.57 -7.48 -13.36
CA ASN A 96 12.13 -8.75 -13.83
C ASN A 96 13.63 -8.87 -13.56
N GLY A 97 14.02 -9.96 -12.90
CA GLY A 97 15.42 -10.21 -12.54
C GLY A 97 15.90 -9.46 -11.28
N CYS A 98 15.06 -8.66 -10.64
CA CYS A 98 15.41 -8.02 -9.38
C CYS A 98 15.06 -8.90 -8.19
N GLU A 99 16.05 -9.26 -7.38
CA GLU A 99 15.86 -10.12 -6.19
C GLU A 99 15.76 -9.32 -4.88
N ARG A 100 15.81 -7.99 -4.93
CA ARG A 100 15.70 -7.18 -3.71
C ARG A 100 14.39 -7.43 -3.01
N SER A 101 14.50 -7.82 -1.75
CA SER A 101 13.35 -8.10 -0.90
C SER A 101 13.39 -7.20 0.34
N PHE A 102 12.22 -6.85 0.85
CA PHE A 102 12.10 -5.95 1.99
C PHE A 102 10.87 -6.28 2.86
N HIS A 103 10.88 -5.79 4.09
CA HIS A 103 9.70 -5.80 4.95
C HIS A 103 8.80 -4.60 4.63
N LEU A 104 7.49 -4.75 4.77
CA LEU A 104 6.57 -3.62 4.58
C LEU A 104 6.95 -2.39 5.43
N PRO A 105 7.24 -2.49 6.72
CA PRO A 105 7.67 -1.34 7.53
C PRO A 105 8.99 -0.70 7.09
N CYS A 106 9.82 -1.41 6.34
CA CYS A 106 11.08 -0.87 5.80
C CYS A 106 10.89 -0.17 4.45
N ALA A 107 9.69 -0.21 3.86
CA ALA A 107 9.46 0.32 2.51
C ALA A 107 9.78 1.81 2.39
N VAL A 108 9.39 2.61 3.38
CA VAL A 108 9.62 4.08 3.36
C VAL A 108 11.10 4.40 3.50
N ASP A 109 11.79 3.77 4.45
CA ASP A 109 13.23 3.98 4.70
C ASP A 109 14.07 3.48 3.51
N GLY A 110 13.61 2.44 2.83
CA GLY A 110 14.23 1.91 1.61
C GLY A 110 13.81 2.62 0.33
N GLU A 111 13.05 3.72 0.43
CA GLU A 111 12.48 4.46 -0.69
C GLU A 111 11.75 3.56 -1.71
N CYS A 112 11.12 2.50 -1.22
CA CYS A 112 10.32 1.58 -2.02
C CYS A 112 8.95 2.18 -2.33
N VAL A 113 8.33 1.69 -3.40
CA VAL A 113 6.94 2.00 -3.75
C VAL A 113 6.12 0.72 -3.67
N THR A 114 5.04 0.75 -2.90
CA THR A 114 4.02 -0.30 -2.83
C THR A 114 2.71 0.25 -3.39
N GLN A 115 2.16 -0.39 -4.42
CA GLN A 115 0.96 0.10 -5.12
C GLN A 115 -0.29 -0.60 -4.59
N PHE A 116 -1.25 0.17 -4.09
CA PHE A 116 -2.49 -0.33 -3.49
C PHE A 116 -3.59 -0.62 -4.51
N PHE A 117 -3.24 -0.93 -5.75
CA PHE A 117 -4.17 -1.25 -6.82
C PHE A 117 -3.65 -2.41 -7.69
N GLY A 118 -4.52 -2.95 -8.54
CA GLY A 118 -4.18 -4.02 -9.47
C GLY A 118 -3.63 -5.25 -8.76
N GLN A 119 -2.43 -5.68 -9.14
CA GLN A 119 -1.77 -6.85 -8.53
C GLN A 119 -0.93 -6.50 -7.29
N HIS A 120 -1.10 -5.31 -6.71
CA HIS A 120 -0.36 -4.82 -5.55
C HIS A 120 1.15 -4.91 -5.73
N SER A 121 1.64 -4.45 -6.87
CA SER A 121 3.05 -4.50 -7.23
C SER A 121 3.91 -3.64 -6.29
N SER A 122 5.10 -4.12 -6.00
CA SER A 122 6.04 -3.44 -5.11
C SER A 122 7.39 -3.29 -5.79
N TYR A 123 8.03 -2.12 -5.66
CA TYR A 123 9.28 -1.79 -6.33
C TYR A 123 10.32 -1.27 -5.35
N CYS A 124 11.58 -1.68 -5.53
CA CYS A 124 12.71 -1.13 -4.78
C CYS A 124 13.06 0.28 -5.26
N TRP A 125 13.96 0.97 -4.54
CA TRP A 125 14.39 2.34 -4.83
C TRP A 125 14.92 2.55 -6.26
N GLU A 126 15.48 1.52 -6.89
CA GLU A 126 16.02 1.58 -8.24
C GLU A 126 14.93 1.48 -9.31
N HIS A 127 13.95 0.58 -9.10
CA HIS A 127 12.93 0.24 -10.10
C HIS A 127 11.55 0.89 -9.81
N ARG A 128 11.46 1.69 -8.77
CA ARG A 128 10.22 2.39 -8.44
C ARG A 128 9.79 3.31 -9.58
N PRO A 129 8.48 3.48 -9.82
CA PRO A 129 7.97 4.47 -10.74
C PRO A 129 8.48 5.86 -10.33
N ARG A 130 8.74 6.69 -11.32
CA ARG A 130 9.16 8.08 -11.15
C ARG A 130 8.22 8.98 -11.94
N GLN A 131 7.91 10.14 -11.39
CA GLN A 131 7.12 11.11 -12.13
C GLN A 131 7.88 11.63 -13.36
N ALA A 132 7.16 11.79 -14.48
CA ALA A 132 7.71 12.38 -15.69
C ALA A 132 7.80 13.91 -15.55
N VAL A 133 8.70 14.38 -14.70
CA VAL A 133 8.91 15.80 -14.42
C VAL A 133 10.18 16.26 -15.13
N GLN A 134 10.08 17.35 -15.88
CA GLN A 134 11.20 17.88 -16.66
C GLN A 134 12.09 18.84 -15.86
N GLU A 135 11.52 19.52 -14.86
CA GLU A 135 12.19 20.55 -14.09
C GLU A 135 12.08 20.28 -12.60
N ALA A 136 13.15 20.52 -11.86
CA ALA A 136 13.15 20.50 -10.40
C ALA A 136 12.34 21.69 -9.85
N PRO A 137 11.89 21.63 -8.59
CA PRO A 137 11.24 22.78 -7.95
C PRO A 137 12.17 24.00 -8.00
N ALA A 138 11.60 25.18 -8.28
CA ALA A 138 12.34 26.43 -8.19
C ALA A 138 12.79 26.69 -6.73
N GLU A 139 13.88 27.43 -6.56
CA GLU A 139 14.35 27.85 -5.24
C GLU A 139 13.23 28.53 -4.44
N GLY A 140 13.04 28.15 -3.20
CA GLY A 140 11.99 28.68 -2.33
C GLY A 140 10.60 28.10 -2.56
N THR A 141 10.46 27.03 -3.38
CA THR A 141 9.19 26.34 -3.56
C THR A 141 8.78 25.63 -2.27
N ASN A 142 7.54 25.87 -1.84
CA ASN A 142 6.98 25.27 -0.63
C ASN A 142 5.93 24.19 -0.95
N CYS A 143 5.84 23.21 -0.07
CA CYS A 143 4.76 22.24 -0.05
C CYS A 143 3.42 22.93 0.18
N LEU A 144 2.43 22.70 -0.69
CA LEU A 144 1.11 23.35 -0.57
C LEU A 144 0.29 22.90 0.65
N ILE A 145 0.72 21.84 1.34
CA ILE A 145 0.01 21.31 2.51
C ILE A 145 0.59 21.85 3.82
N CYS A 146 1.91 21.72 4.02
CA CYS A 146 2.56 22.15 5.27
C CYS A 146 3.27 23.50 5.17
N LEU A 147 3.35 24.09 3.98
CA LEU A 147 4.01 25.37 3.68
C LEU A 147 5.52 25.41 3.93
N GLU A 148 6.13 24.26 4.23
CA GLU A 148 7.58 24.13 4.39
C GLU A 148 8.26 23.90 3.04
N PRO A 149 9.55 24.28 2.87
CA PRO A 149 10.29 24.09 1.63
C PRO A 149 10.35 22.62 1.19
N VAL A 150 10.15 22.36 -0.11
CA VAL A 150 10.26 20.99 -0.68
C VAL A 150 11.69 20.62 -1.07
N GLY A 151 12.64 21.59 -1.05
CA GLY A 151 13.99 21.44 -1.57
C GLY A 151 14.09 21.82 -3.05
N ASP A 152 15.28 21.65 -3.61
CA ASP A 152 15.68 22.11 -4.96
C ASP A 152 15.96 20.95 -5.93
N SER A 153 15.73 19.72 -5.51
CA SER A 153 16.07 18.53 -6.30
C SER A 153 14.93 17.51 -6.30
N LEU A 154 14.77 16.81 -7.43
CA LEU A 154 13.81 15.72 -7.55
C LEU A 154 14.24 14.53 -6.66
N SER A 155 13.35 14.09 -5.78
CA SER A 155 13.61 12.97 -4.86
C SER A 155 12.36 12.11 -4.64
N TYR A 156 12.54 10.99 -3.97
CA TYR A 156 11.42 10.15 -3.51
C TYR A 156 10.45 10.89 -2.60
N HIS A 157 10.95 11.86 -1.85
CA HIS A 157 10.21 12.53 -0.79
C HIS A 157 9.31 13.66 -1.27
N ILE A 158 9.42 14.07 -2.54
CA ILE A 158 8.61 15.14 -3.12
C ILE A 158 7.82 14.64 -4.32
N LEU A 159 6.63 15.17 -4.48
CA LEU A 159 5.72 14.87 -5.57
C LEU A 159 5.14 16.17 -6.12
N VAL A 160 4.81 16.17 -7.41
CA VAL A 160 4.20 17.31 -8.09
C VAL A 160 2.87 16.89 -8.72
N CYS A 161 1.92 17.80 -8.81
CA CYS A 161 0.68 17.55 -9.54
C CYS A 161 0.99 17.32 -11.03
N PRO A 162 0.55 16.21 -11.64
CA PRO A 162 0.83 15.91 -13.05
C PRO A 162 0.12 16.87 -14.00
N ALA A 163 -1.01 17.47 -13.59
CA ALA A 163 -1.82 18.35 -14.41
C ALA A 163 -1.28 19.78 -14.43
N CYS A 164 -1.19 20.44 -13.26
CA CYS A 164 -0.77 21.84 -13.21
C CYS A 164 0.75 22.03 -13.15
N LYS A 165 1.51 21.01 -12.76
CA LYS A 165 3.00 20.96 -12.73
C LYS A 165 3.71 21.99 -11.83
N HIS A 166 2.95 22.78 -11.08
CA HIS A 166 3.49 23.79 -10.16
C HIS A 166 3.11 23.55 -8.70
N ALA A 167 2.17 22.65 -8.42
CA ALA A 167 1.76 22.27 -7.09
C ALA A 167 2.68 21.15 -6.57
N TRP A 168 3.57 21.50 -5.65
CA TRP A 168 4.55 20.60 -5.05
C TRP A 168 4.13 20.17 -3.65
N PHE A 169 4.44 18.94 -3.30
CA PHE A 169 4.04 18.31 -2.05
C PHE A 169 5.16 17.43 -1.50
N HIS A 170 5.32 17.39 -0.18
CA HIS A 170 6.05 16.28 0.41
C HIS A 170 5.21 15.00 0.31
N ARG A 171 5.83 13.88 0.00
CA ARG A 171 5.19 12.55 -0.05
C ARG A 171 4.38 12.26 1.21
N ARG A 172 4.96 12.56 2.40
CA ARG A 172 4.27 12.38 3.68
C ARG A 172 3.03 13.25 3.82
N CYS A 173 3.08 14.50 3.37
CA CYS A 173 1.94 15.41 3.44
C CYS A 173 0.80 14.93 2.55
N ILE A 174 1.11 14.51 1.30
CA ILE A 174 0.08 14.00 0.39
C ILE A 174 -0.51 12.67 0.89
N GLN A 175 0.29 11.80 1.52
CA GLN A 175 -0.20 10.59 2.14
C GLN A 175 -1.16 10.89 3.30
N GLN A 176 -0.85 11.86 4.15
CA GLN A 176 -1.74 12.28 5.23
C GLN A 176 -3.03 12.92 4.71
N GLN A 177 -2.95 13.72 3.64
CA GLN A 177 -4.13 14.25 2.97
C GLN A 177 -5.01 13.11 2.44
N ALA A 178 -4.42 12.14 1.74
CA ALA A 178 -5.15 10.98 1.22
C ALA A 178 -5.89 10.23 2.33
N PHE A 179 -5.24 9.98 3.48
CA PHE A 179 -5.89 9.38 4.65
C PHE A 179 -7.01 10.25 5.22
N SER A 180 -6.84 11.56 5.20
CA SER A 180 -7.85 12.48 5.74
C SER A 180 -9.10 12.55 4.87
N VAL A 181 -8.96 12.65 3.54
CA VAL A 181 -10.10 12.92 2.64
C VAL A 181 -10.66 11.66 1.95
N GLY A 182 -9.82 10.62 1.78
CA GLY A 182 -10.21 9.40 1.06
C GLY A 182 -10.46 9.63 -0.43
N THR A 183 -10.86 8.56 -1.13
CA THR A 183 -11.03 8.53 -2.59
C THR A 183 -11.96 9.62 -3.14
N LEU A 184 -13.06 9.92 -2.44
CA LEU A 184 -14.11 10.81 -2.94
C LEU A 184 -13.74 12.31 -2.99
N SER A 185 -12.68 12.71 -2.30
CA SER A 185 -12.29 14.13 -2.21
C SER A 185 -10.78 14.33 -2.42
N PHE A 186 -10.09 13.29 -2.89
CA PHE A 186 -8.66 13.36 -3.12
C PHE A 186 -8.35 14.00 -4.47
N GLN A 187 -7.98 15.27 -4.44
CA GLN A 187 -7.69 16.08 -5.62
C GLN A 187 -6.51 17.02 -5.36
N CYS A 188 -5.96 17.59 -6.42
CA CYS A 188 -4.91 18.59 -6.29
C CYS A 188 -5.41 19.84 -5.56
N ALA A 189 -4.71 20.27 -4.50
CA ALA A 189 -5.09 21.44 -3.70
C ALA A 189 -5.03 22.76 -4.51
N SER A 190 -4.29 22.79 -5.62
CA SER A 190 -4.14 23.98 -6.48
C SER A 190 -5.15 24.02 -7.62
N CYS A 191 -5.11 23.05 -8.53
CA CYS A 191 -5.92 23.05 -9.75
C CYS A 191 -7.22 22.26 -9.65
N ARG A 192 -7.42 21.52 -8.56
CA ARG A 192 -8.59 20.66 -8.28
C ARG A 192 -8.79 19.53 -9.29
N GLU A 193 -7.77 19.21 -10.06
CA GLU A 193 -7.78 18.05 -10.91
C GLU A 193 -7.77 16.79 -10.05
N GLU A 194 -8.64 15.85 -10.37
CA GLU A 194 -8.92 14.64 -9.58
C GLU A 194 -8.35 13.40 -10.27
N ASP A 195 -8.75 13.11 -11.50
CA ASP A 195 -8.46 11.82 -12.17
C ASP A 195 -6.97 11.57 -12.40
N LEU A 196 -6.27 12.52 -13.04
CA LEU A 196 -4.82 12.41 -13.29
C LEU A 196 -4.04 12.46 -11.97
N PHE A 197 -4.51 13.29 -11.02
CA PHE A 197 -3.87 13.40 -9.72
C PHE A 197 -3.98 12.09 -8.94
N HIS A 198 -5.18 11.49 -8.92
CA HIS A 198 -5.43 10.22 -8.25
C HIS A 198 -4.60 9.08 -8.87
N LEU A 199 -4.61 8.98 -10.21
CA LEU A 199 -3.84 7.97 -10.94
C LEU A 199 -2.34 8.08 -10.66
N GLU A 200 -1.78 9.29 -10.77
CA GLU A 200 -0.36 9.53 -10.55
C GLU A 200 0.04 9.24 -9.11
N MET A 201 -0.71 9.75 -8.12
CA MET A 201 -0.40 9.54 -6.71
C MET A 201 -0.48 8.04 -6.33
N SER A 202 -1.49 7.33 -6.84
CA SER A 202 -1.60 5.88 -6.67
C SER A 202 -0.40 5.15 -7.29
N THR A 203 0.00 5.54 -8.50
CA THR A 203 1.19 4.99 -9.18
C THR A 203 2.46 5.22 -8.37
N MET A 204 2.59 6.39 -7.73
CA MET A 204 3.69 6.71 -6.84
C MET A 204 3.60 6.01 -5.47
N GLY A 205 2.59 5.17 -5.25
CA GLY A 205 2.43 4.39 -4.02
C GLY A 205 1.80 5.16 -2.86
N ILE A 206 1.09 6.24 -3.14
CA ILE A 206 0.23 6.88 -2.15
C ILE A 206 -1.00 6.01 -1.96
N GLN A 207 -1.24 5.58 -0.73
CA GLN A 207 -2.45 4.87 -0.37
C GLN A 207 -3.62 5.84 -0.25
N ILE A 208 -4.65 5.64 -1.05
CA ILE A 208 -5.86 6.46 -1.04
C ILE A 208 -7.02 5.59 -0.58
N PRO A 209 -7.44 5.66 0.70
CA PRO A 209 -8.45 4.77 1.24
C PRO A 209 -9.83 5.09 0.65
N ALA A 210 -10.57 4.05 0.26
CA ALA A 210 -11.99 4.19 -0.06
C ALA A 210 -12.75 4.53 1.22
N ARG A 211 -13.36 5.72 1.28
CA ARG A 211 -14.27 6.10 2.37
C ARG A 211 -15.70 5.95 1.86
N LEU A 212 -16.45 5.06 2.49
CA LEU A 212 -17.90 4.95 2.24
C LEU A 212 -18.59 6.19 2.82
N VAL A 213 -19.38 6.89 1.99
CA VAL A 213 -20.29 7.91 2.47
C VAL A 213 -21.39 7.19 3.26
N PHE A 214 -21.70 7.68 4.46
CA PHE A 214 -22.60 7.05 5.43
C PHE A 214 -24.08 6.90 5.00
N SER A 215 -24.41 6.97 3.70
CA SER A 215 -25.78 6.80 3.21
C SER A 215 -26.28 5.36 3.15
N ASP A 216 -25.38 4.34 3.19
CA ASP A 216 -25.77 2.94 3.00
C ASP A 216 -25.44 2.05 4.20
N PHE A 217 -25.93 2.47 5.41
CA PHE A 217 -25.78 1.68 6.64
C PHE A 217 -26.40 0.27 6.57
N ALA A 218 -27.26 -0.01 5.61
CA ALA A 218 -27.91 -1.31 5.44
C ALA A 218 -26.96 -2.37 4.86
N ASP A 219 -26.12 -1.97 3.87
CA ASP A 219 -25.20 -2.89 3.20
C ASP A 219 -23.91 -3.14 4.00
N ILE A 220 -23.48 -2.16 4.81
CA ILE A 220 -22.32 -2.29 5.68
C ILE A 220 -22.51 -3.37 6.76
N LYS A 221 -23.76 -3.53 7.28
CA LYS A 221 -24.03 -4.58 8.28
C LYS A 221 -23.83 -5.98 7.70
N SER A 222 -24.14 -6.23 6.45
CA SER A 222 -23.95 -7.54 5.81
C SER A 222 -22.45 -7.85 5.59
N VAL A 223 -21.64 -6.84 5.25
CA VAL A 223 -20.18 -6.97 5.07
C VAL A 223 -19.47 -7.11 6.43
N ILE A 224 -19.87 -6.30 7.45
CA ILE A 224 -19.27 -6.34 8.79
C ILE A 224 -19.63 -7.63 9.54
N LEU A 225 -20.86 -8.15 9.35
CA LEU A 225 -21.30 -9.42 9.98
C LEU A 225 -20.68 -10.65 9.29
N GLY A 226 -20.14 -10.51 8.08
CA GLY A 226 -19.42 -11.59 7.37
C GLY A 226 -17.92 -11.65 7.67
N LEU A 227 -17.35 -10.64 8.32
CA LEU A 227 -15.94 -10.70 8.75
C LEU A 227 -15.84 -11.57 10.00
N PRO A 228 -15.07 -12.66 9.96
CA PRO A 228 -14.79 -13.41 11.18
C PRO A 228 -14.14 -12.49 12.20
N GLY A 229 -14.52 -12.59 13.46
CA GLY A 229 -14.02 -11.77 14.58
C GLY A 229 -12.52 -11.98 14.92
N GLU A 230 -11.72 -12.27 13.91
CA GLU A 230 -10.33 -12.72 14.00
C GLU A 230 -9.32 -11.60 13.71
N CYS A 231 -9.77 -10.40 13.27
CA CYS A 231 -8.92 -9.24 13.13
C CYS A 231 -9.05 -8.33 14.36
N LEU A 232 -7.95 -8.01 15.02
CA LEU A 232 -7.87 -7.08 16.13
C LEU A 232 -7.97 -5.64 15.58
N GLY A 233 -9.14 -5.03 15.75
CA GLY A 233 -9.43 -3.66 15.28
C GLY A 233 -10.76 -3.57 14.52
N ARG A 234 -11.31 -2.35 14.38
CA ARG A 234 -12.52 -2.12 13.58
C ARG A 234 -12.18 -2.21 12.09
N PRO A 235 -12.99 -2.89 11.26
CA PRO A 235 -12.76 -2.92 9.81
C PRO A 235 -12.83 -1.51 9.24
N GLY A 236 -11.77 -1.11 8.51
CA GLY A 236 -11.70 0.15 7.78
C GLY A 236 -12.27 0.02 6.37
N PRO A 237 -12.57 1.14 5.72
CA PRO A 237 -13.30 1.20 4.44
C PRO A 237 -12.54 0.65 3.22
N TRP A 238 -11.28 0.27 3.33
CA TRP A 238 -10.45 -0.18 2.20
C TRP A 238 -10.45 -1.70 1.93
N LEU A 239 -11.28 -2.49 2.65
CA LEU A 239 -11.55 -3.89 2.28
C LEU A 239 -12.45 -4.02 1.03
N LEU A 240 -12.95 -2.91 0.47
CA LEU A 240 -13.85 -2.88 -0.68
C LEU A 240 -13.18 -2.31 -1.94
N HIS A 241 -11.90 -2.62 -2.20
CA HIS A 241 -11.29 -2.34 -3.49
C HIS A 241 -11.79 -3.35 -4.54
N GLU A 242 -13.02 -3.16 -5.03
CA GLU A 242 -13.48 -3.73 -6.29
C GLU A 242 -13.61 -2.63 -7.35
N HIS A 243 -12.88 -2.85 -8.45
CA HIS A 243 -13.01 -2.21 -9.77
C HIS A 243 -12.65 -0.73 -9.91
N VAL A 244 -11.37 -0.49 -10.12
CA VAL A 244 -10.97 0.59 -11.04
C VAL A 244 -11.25 0.07 -12.47
N PRO A 245 -12.06 0.75 -13.29
CA PRO A 245 -12.28 0.34 -14.68
C PRO A 245 -10.94 0.31 -15.41
N GLN A 246 -10.59 -0.82 -16.00
CA GLN A 246 -9.48 -0.88 -16.94
C GLN A 246 -9.87 -0.03 -18.15
N LEU A 247 -9.24 1.12 -18.30
CA LEU A 247 -9.25 1.88 -19.55
C LEU A 247 -8.52 1.04 -20.60
N HIS A 248 -9.31 0.30 -21.39
CA HIS A 248 -8.83 -0.33 -22.61
C HIS A 248 -8.36 0.76 -23.57
N SER A 249 -7.07 0.78 -23.86
CA SER A 249 -6.51 1.52 -24.98
C SER A 249 -6.94 0.81 -26.27
N GLU A 250 -8.08 1.18 -26.84
CA GLU A 250 -8.42 0.81 -28.19
C GLU A 250 -7.58 1.63 -29.16
N SER A 251 -6.53 1.00 -29.68
CA SER A 251 -5.83 1.45 -30.88
C SER A 251 -6.72 1.19 -32.09
N GLY A 252 -7.59 2.14 -32.40
CA GLY A 252 -8.43 2.12 -33.59
C GLY A 252 -7.63 2.40 -34.84
N SER A 253 -7.25 1.34 -35.55
CA SER A 253 -6.77 1.40 -36.95
C SER A 253 -7.93 1.89 -37.84
N ARG A 254 -7.85 3.11 -38.34
CA ARG A 254 -8.72 3.54 -39.44
C ARG A 254 -8.16 2.97 -40.73
N VAL A 255 -8.82 1.97 -41.25
CA VAL A 255 -8.70 1.52 -42.65
C VAL A 255 -9.49 2.50 -43.51
N GLY A 256 -8.77 3.19 -44.38
CA GLY A 256 -9.41 4.00 -45.43
C GLY A 256 -10.13 3.11 -46.45
N VAL A 257 -11.34 3.47 -46.80
CA VAL A 257 -12.02 2.92 -47.96
C VAL A 257 -12.27 4.07 -48.92
N ASP A 258 -11.49 4.09 -49.98
CA ASP A 258 -11.78 4.83 -51.19
C ASP A 258 -13.08 4.33 -51.78
N ARG A 259 -13.98 5.23 -52.18
CA ARG A 259 -15.00 4.96 -53.16
C ARG A 259 -15.11 6.10 -54.15
N PHE A 260 -14.80 5.72 -55.37
CA PHE A 260 -15.17 6.41 -56.62
C PHE A 260 -16.68 6.60 -56.74
N GLY A 261 -17.09 7.70 -57.37
CA GLY A 261 -18.43 7.98 -57.83
C GLY A 261 -18.67 9.47 -58.00
#